data_904b8d5f95c2be5b633f777c4ae9cd6b
#
_entry.id   904b8d5f95c2be5b633f777c4ae9cd6b
#
_cell.length_a   1.000
_cell.length_b   1.000
_cell.length_c   1.000
_cell.angle_alpha   90.00
_cell.angle_beta   90.00
_cell.angle_gamma   90.00
#
_symmetry.space_group_name_H-M   'P 1'
#
loop_
_entity.id
_entity.type
_entity.pdbx_description
1 polymer ?
#
loop_
_entity_poly.entity_id
_entity_poly.type
_entity_poly.pdbx_seq_one_letter_code
_entity_poly.pdbx_strand_id
1 'polypeptide(L)'
;MTTSQAITLSDTDALRIGKKIWQNECNGTISGLTSWNRGEDFASLGIGHFIWYPQGKRGPFEESFPKLVTFISDHQVNVPGWLLPPKPCPWSSRPQFERAQNSPQMTDLRGFLAGTVDLQAQFLVDRLEHALPKMLEETALENRAHVREQFERVASSAQGSYALADYVNFKGEGVLHTERYRGEGWGLLQVLERMRGTAADKTAVKEFADAARAILIRRVKNSPPDRGESRWLPGWLKRVNTYTP
;
A
#
# COMPACT_ATOMS: atom_id res chain seq x y z
N MET A 1 4.92 18.79 -22.08
CA MET A 1 4.60 18.21 -20.74
C MET A 1 3.35 17.36 -20.95
N THR A 2 3.50 16.06 -21.14
CA THR A 2 2.36 15.14 -21.18
C THR A 2 1.87 14.95 -19.74
N THR A 3 0.70 15.49 -19.43
CA THR A 3 -0.02 15.19 -18.19
C THR A 3 -0.21 13.67 -18.12
N SER A 4 0.32 13.05 -17.07
CA SER A 4 -0.01 11.65 -16.75
C SER A 4 -1.52 11.56 -16.65
N GLN A 5 -2.12 10.64 -17.37
CA GLN A 5 -3.58 10.43 -17.31
C GLN A 5 -3.89 9.87 -15.92
N ALA A 6 -4.75 10.56 -15.16
CA ALA A 6 -5.17 10.13 -13.84
C ALA A 6 -5.79 8.72 -13.91
N ILE A 7 -5.46 7.87 -12.94
CA ILE A 7 -6.07 6.54 -12.82
C ILE A 7 -7.51 6.72 -12.34
N THR A 8 -8.46 6.72 -13.26
CA THR A 8 -9.88 6.87 -12.88
C THR A 8 -10.47 5.49 -12.59
N LEU A 9 -10.86 5.27 -11.34
CA LEU A 9 -11.60 4.08 -10.92
C LEU A 9 -13.10 4.38 -10.84
N SER A 10 -13.93 3.45 -11.34
CA SER A 10 -15.35 3.45 -10.97
C SER A 10 -15.50 3.03 -9.50
N ASP A 11 -16.60 3.46 -8.84
CA ASP A 11 -16.89 3.05 -7.46
C ASP A 11 -16.92 1.52 -7.31
N THR A 12 -17.44 0.82 -8.33
CA THR A 12 -17.47 -0.64 -8.37
C THR A 12 -16.06 -1.24 -8.42
N ASP A 13 -15.15 -0.64 -9.20
CA ASP A 13 -13.77 -1.10 -9.27
C ASP A 13 -13.00 -0.78 -7.99
N ALA A 14 -13.21 0.42 -7.41
CA ALA A 14 -12.63 0.81 -6.14
C ALA A 14 -13.05 -0.16 -5.02
N LEU A 15 -14.34 -0.49 -4.92
CA LEU A 15 -14.83 -1.46 -3.95
C LEU A 15 -14.24 -2.86 -4.17
N ARG A 16 -14.13 -3.31 -5.42
CA ARG A 16 -13.52 -4.61 -5.76
C ARG A 16 -12.03 -4.66 -5.38
N ILE A 17 -11.29 -3.61 -5.69
CA ILE A 17 -9.87 -3.46 -5.30
C ILE A 17 -9.74 -3.45 -3.78
N GLY A 18 -10.56 -2.64 -3.10
CA GLY A 18 -10.56 -2.55 -1.65
C GLY A 18 -10.81 -3.90 -0.96
N LYS A 19 -11.79 -4.68 -1.44
CA LYS A 19 -12.06 -6.02 -0.93
C LYS A 19 -10.88 -6.99 -1.12
N LYS A 20 -10.18 -6.92 -2.24
CA LYS A 20 -8.98 -7.74 -2.49
C LYS A 20 -7.84 -7.35 -1.55
N ILE A 21 -7.58 -6.06 -1.38
CA ILE A 21 -6.56 -5.56 -0.45
C ILE A 21 -6.93 -5.95 0.98
N TRP A 22 -8.19 -5.77 1.38
CA TRP A 22 -8.69 -6.18 2.69
C TRP A 22 -8.45 -7.68 2.95
N GLN A 23 -8.74 -8.53 1.94
CA GLN A 23 -8.47 -9.96 2.04
C GLN A 23 -6.97 -10.26 2.23
N ASN A 24 -6.10 -9.57 1.50
CA ASN A 24 -4.66 -9.78 1.58
C ASN A 24 -4.04 -9.31 2.91
N GLU A 25 -4.47 -8.14 3.40
CA GLU A 25 -3.86 -7.51 4.59
C GLU A 25 -4.52 -7.95 5.90
N CYS A 26 -5.84 -8.15 5.88
CA CYS A 26 -6.65 -8.31 7.08
C CYS A 26 -7.44 -9.63 7.09
N ASN A 27 -7.16 -10.57 6.18
CA ASN A 27 -7.94 -11.82 5.98
C ASN A 27 -9.46 -11.57 5.79
N GLY A 28 -9.85 -10.39 5.31
CA GLY A 28 -11.25 -9.99 5.11
C GLY A 28 -12.05 -9.84 6.42
N THR A 29 -11.38 -9.76 7.57
CA THR A 29 -12.05 -9.65 8.88
C THR A 29 -12.15 -8.20 9.35
N ILE A 30 -13.25 -7.85 10.04
CA ILE A 30 -13.42 -6.51 10.64
C ILE A 30 -12.37 -6.27 11.73
N SER A 31 -12.06 -7.28 12.55
CA SER A 31 -11.02 -7.17 13.57
C SER A 31 -9.62 -6.91 12.99
N GLY A 32 -9.35 -7.44 11.79
CA GLY A 32 -8.09 -7.23 11.07
C GLY A 32 -7.89 -5.77 10.60
N LEU A 33 -8.98 -4.97 10.52
CA LEU A 33 -8.87 -3.54 10.18
C LEU A 33 -8.21 -2.69 11.27
N THR A 34 -7.94 -3.27 12.44
CA THR A 34 -7.32 -2.57 13.56
C THR A 34 -6.25 -3.47 14.18
N SER A 35 -5.00 -3.18 13.93
CA SER A 35 -3.87 -3.96 14.44
C SER A 35 -2.77 -3.06 15.03
N TRP A 36 -1.96 -3.65 15.88
CA TRP A 36 -0.71 -3.06 16.37
C TRP A 36 0.31 -4.20 16.51
N ASN A 37 1.22 -4.30 15.57
CA ASN A 37 2.15 -5.40 15.50
C ASN A 37 3.20 -5.34 16.63
N ARG A 38 3.72 -6.50 16.99
CA ARG A 38 4.78 -6.56 18.01
C ARG A 38 6.06 -5.90 17.47
N GLY A 39 6.59 -4.97 18.25
CA GLY A 39 7.82 -4.24 17.89
C GLY A 39 7.58 -2.96 17.10
N GLU A 40 6.30 -2.62 16.80
CA GLU A 40 5.94 -1.34 16.20
C GLU A 40 5.52 -0.32 17.27
N ASP A 41 5.79 0.96 17.01
CA ASP A 41 5.43 2.11 17.87
C ASP A 41 4.16 2.83 17.38
N PHE A 42 3.34 2.16 16.55
CA PHE A 42 2.14 2.72 15.91
C PHE A 42 1.05 1.68 15.72
N ALA A 43 -0.19 2.16 15.59
CA ALA A 43 -1.31 1.36 15.13
C ALA A 43 -1.35 1.31 13.60
N SER A 44 -1.75 0.17 13.05
CA SER A 44 -1.98 -0.07 11.62
C SER A 44 -3.47 -0.29 11.38
N LEU A 45 -4.10 0.58 10.59
CA LEU A 45 -5.55 0.70 10.49
C LEU A 45 -6.03 0.58 9.04
N GLY A 46 -7.28 0.09 8.88
CA GLY A 46 -7.90 -0.04 7.57
C GLY A 46 -7.28 -1.10 6.69
N ILE A 47 -7.76 -1.17 5.44
CA ILE A 47 -7.35 -2.19 4.46
C ILE A 47 -5.89 -2.02 4.01
N GLY A 48 -5.34 -0.81 4.09
CA GLY A 48 -3.97 -0.49 3.71
C GLY A 48 -2.99 -0.47 4.86
N HIS A 49 -3.38 -0.92 6.06
CA HIS A 49 -2.55 -0.80 7.27
C HIS A 49 -1.99 0.61 7.47
N PHE A 50 -2.88 1.63 7.31
CA PHE A 50 -2.52 3.04 7.45
C PHE A 50 -1.96 3.33 8.84
N ILE A 51 -0.78 3.93 8.87
CA ILE A 51 0.00 4.15 10.09
C ILE A 51 -0.57 5.33 10.88
N TRP A 52 -0.73 5.12 12.20
CA TRP A 52 -1.19 6.12 13.16
C TRP A 52 -0.31 6.14 14.41
N TYR A 53 0.48 7.19 14.56
CA TYR A 53 1.37 7.35 15.71
C TYR A 53 0.66 7.97 16.91
N PRO A 54 0.99 7.52 18.15
CA PRO A 54 0.63 8.22 19.37
C PRO A 54 1.24 9.62 19.43
N GLN A 55 0.64 10.47 20.25
CA GLN A 55 1.15 11.81 20.46
C GLN A 55 2.63 11.79 20.92
N GLY A 56 3.46 12.61 20.26
CA GLY A 56 4.89 12.72 20.54
C GLY A 56 5.74 11.55 20.02
N LYS A 57 5.13 10.55 19.38
CA LYS A 57 5.85 9.47 18.68
C LYS A 57 5.97 9.78 17.20
N ARG A 58 7.10 9.44 16.63
CA ARG A 58 7.36 9.44 15.19
C ARG A 58 8.32 8.29 14.90
N GLY A 59 8.26 7.74 13.70
CA GLY A 59 9.13 6.65 13.25
C GLY A 59 9.58 6.88 11.81
N PRO A 60 10.26 5.90 11.22
CA PRO A 60 10.80 6.00 9.86
C PRO A 60 9.73 5.96 8.77
N PHE A 61 8.49 5.61 9.12
CA PHE A 61 7.40 5.47 8.15
C PHE A 61 6.52 6.72 8.15
N GLU A 62 5.98 7.04 6.98
CA GLU A 62 5.02 8.13 6.83
C GLU A 62 3.71 7.81 7.58
N GLU A 63 3.25 8.76 8.41
CA GLU A 63 1.95 8.66 9.04
C GLU A 63 0.84 8.88 8.01
N SER A 64 0.03 7.86 7.76
CA SER A 64 -0.94 7.86 6.66
C SER A 64 -2.40 7.84 7.11
N PHE A 65 -2.72 7.38 8.33
CA PHE A 65 -4.10 7.33 8.79
C PHE A 65 -4.76 8.71 8.94
N PRO A 66 -4.13 9.75 9.50
CA PRO A 66 -4.71 11.09 9.51
C PRO A 66 -4.99 11.65 8.10
N LYS A 67 -4.14 11.33 7.13
CA LYS A 67 -4.35 11.71 5.71
C LYS A 67 -5.56 11.00 5.11
N LEU A 68 -5.74 9.71 5.40
CA LEU A 68 -6.93 8.96 5.02
C LEU A 68 -8.20 9.58 5.63
N VAL A 69 -8.18 9.93 6.92
CA VAL A 69 -9.33 10.57 7.59
C VAL A 69 -9.71 11.88 6.90
N THR A 70 -8.73 12.72 6.55
CA THR A 70 -8.95 13.95 5.77
C THR A 70 -9.54 13.63 4.40
N PHE A 71 -8.94 12.70 3.66
CA PHE A 71 -9.43 12.28 2.34
C PHE A 71 -10.90 11.82 2.38
N ILE A 72 -11.27 10.97 3.35
CA ILE A 72 -12.65 10.50 3.50
C ILE A 72 -13.60 11.65 3.87
N SER A 73 -13.16 12.56 4.75
CA SER A 73 -13.93 13.76 5.11
C SER A 73 -14.23 14.65 3.91
N ASP A 74 -13.26 14.84 3.03
CA ASP A 74 -13.39 15.66 1.81
C ASP A 74 -14.39 15.04 0.81
N HIS A 75 -14.64 13.72 0.90
CA HIS A 75 -15.67 13.02 0.13
C HIS A 75 -17.06 13.05 0.79
N GLN A 76 -17.27 13.94 1.77
CA GLN A 76 -18.56 14.17 2.45
C GLN A 76 -19.16 12.94 3.15
N VAL A 77 -18.33 11.97 3.50
CA VAL A 77 -18.71 10.82 4.32
C VAL A 77 -18.63 11.18 5.79
N ASN A 78 -19.59 10.71 6.58
CA ASN A 78 -19.63 10.96 8.01
C ASN A 78 -18.46 10.28 8.72
N VAL A 79 -17.51 11.10 9.19
CA VAL A 79 -16.34 10.66 9.97
C VAL A 79 -16.69 10.78 11.45
N PRO A 80 -16.36 9.78 12.29
CA PRO A 80 -16.53 9.89 13.75
C PRO A 80 -15.90 11.17 14.30
N GLY A 81 -16.68 11.99 15.04
CA GLY A 81 -16.24 13.31 15.49
C GLY A 81 -14.96 13.32 16.36
N TRP A 82 -14.65 12.20 17.02
CA TRP A 82 -13.43 12.07 17.80
C TRP A 82 -12.16 11.89 16.93
N LEU A 83 -12.33 11.56 15.62
CA LEU A 83 -11.23 11.52 14.63
C LEU A 83 -10.96 12.89 14.00
N LEU A 84 -11.87 13.87 14.18
CA LEU A 84 -11.78 15.21 13.57
C LEU A 84 -11.54 16.32 14.63
N PRO A 85 -10.68 17.32 14.33
CA PRO A 85 -9.68 17.29 13.26
C PRO A 85 -8.72 16.11 13.46
N PRO A 86 -7.96 15.69 12.45
CA PRO A 86 -7.05 14.57 12.60
C PRO A 86 -6.13 14.75 13.81
N LYS A 87 -6.12 13.76 14.69
CA LYS A 87 -5.39 13.77 15.97
C LYS A 87 -4.39 12.62 16.03
N PRO A 88 -3.40 12.66 16.93
CA PRO A 88 -2.57 11.50 17.23
C PRO A 88 -3.40 10.33 17.73
N CYS A 89 -2.87 9.11 17.56
CA CYS A 89 -3.51 7.89 18.04
C CYS A 89 -3.80 7.99 19.54
N PRO A 90 -5.04 7.73 20.01
CA PRO A 90 -5.40 7.87 21.40
C PRO A 90 -4.80 6.80 22.31
N TRP A 91 -4.33 5.71 21.73
CA TRP A 91 -3.64 4.65 22.46
C TRP A 91 -2.13 4.89 22.40
N SER A 92 -1.50 5.06 23.57
CA SER A 92 -0.07 5.41 23.67
C SER A 92 0.86 4.20 23.48
N SER A 93 0.32 2.99 23.49
CA SER A 93 1.10 1.75 23.40
C SER A 93 0.25 0.56 22.95
N ARG A 94 0.92 -0.48 22.43
CA ARG A 94 0.27 -1.74 22.06
C ARG A 94 -0.56 -2.35 23.18
N PRO A 95 -0.10 -2.47 24.45
CA PRO A 95 -0.93 -3.00 25.53
C PRO A 95 -2.20 -2.17 25.78
N GLN A 96 -2.15 -0.85 25.64
CA GLN A 96 -3.33 0.00 25.77
C GLN A 96 -4.30 -0.23 24.62
N PHE A 97 -3.79 -0.33 23.39
CA PHE A 97 -4.57 -0.64 22.20
C PHE A 97 -5.25 -2.02 22.31
N GLU A 98 -4.54 -3.05 22.81
CA GLU A 98 -5.08 -4.39 23.02
C GLU A 98 -6.19 -4.40 24.08
N ARG A 99 -6.04 -3.65 25.19
CA ARG A 99 -7.13 -3.50 26.17
C ARG A 99 -8.36 -2.81 25.64
N ALA A 100 -8.19 -1.92 24.65
CA ALA A 100 -9.28 -1.18 24.04
C ALA A 100 -10.07 -1.96 22.97
N GLN A 101 -9.68 -3.19 22.62
CA GLN A 101 -10.25 -3.96 21.50
C GLN A 101 -11.76 -4.12 21.54
N ASN A 102 -12.37 -4.11 22.73
CA ASN A 102 -13.81 -4.23 22.94
C ASN A 102 -14.47 -2.92 23.41
N SER A 103 -13.76 -1.79 23.31
CA SER A 103 -14.30 -0.49 23.69
C SER A 103 -15.28 0.03 22.64
N PRO A 104 -16.24 0.90 23.03
CA PRO A 104 -17.13 1.57 22.09
C PRO A 104 -16.36 2.34 21.01
N GLN A 105 -15.26 3.01 21.39
CA GLN A 105 -14.41 3.75 20.46
C GLN A 105 -13.75 2.84 19.41
N MET A 106 -13.31 1.64 19.78
CA MET A 106 -12.76 0.67 18.83
C MET A 106 -13.83 0.09 17.90
N THR A 107 -15.04 -0.14 18.42
CA THR A 107 -16.19 -0.57 17.64
C THR A 107 -16.59 0.49 16.60
N ASP A 108 -16.63 1.74 17.00
CA ASP A 108 -16.90 2.88 16.13
C ASP A 108 -15.85 3.02 15.03
N LEU A 109 -14.55 2.93 15.40
CA LEU A 109 -13.44 2.94 14.44
C LEU A 109 -13.57 1.82 13.40
N ARG A 110 -13.85 0.59 13.84
CA ARG A 110 -14.04 -0.55 12.94
C ARG A 110 -15.24 -0.40 12.01
N GLY A 111 -16.35 0.14 12.53
CA GLY A 111 -17.53 0.45 11.74
C GLY A 111 -17.22 1.47 10.64
N PHE A 112 -16.53 2.54 10.99
CA PHE A 112 -16.07 3.56 10.05
C PHE A 112 -15.15 2.95 8.97
N LEU A 113 -14.13 2.19 9.35
CA LEU A 113 -13.21 1.55 8.41
C LEU A 113 -13.91 0.53 7.50
N ALA A 114 -14.81 -0.30 8.05
CA ALA A 114 -15.56 -1.28 7.26
C ALA A 114 -16.55 -0.61 6.27
N GLY A 115 -17.10 0.54 6.65
CA GLY A 115 -18.05 1.31 5.83
C GLY A 115 -17.40 2.17 4.72
N THR A 116 -16.06 2.29 4.71
CA THR A 116 -15.33 3.18 3.78
C THR A 116 -14.24 2.45 2.99
N VAL A 117 -14.40 1.14 2.74
CA VAL A 117 -13.41 0.30 2.04
C VAL A 117 -13.14 0.78 0.62
N ASP A 118 -14.14 1.26 -0.09
CA ASP A 118 -14.04 1.86 -1.41
C ASP A 118 -13.19 3.14 -1.42
N LEU A 119 -13.44 4.06 -0.47
CA LEU A 119 -12.67 5.29 -0.32
C LEU A 119 -11.22 5.01 0.12
N GLN A 120 -11.02 3.99 0.96
CA GLN A 120 -9.66 3.56 1.30
C GLN A 120 -8.91 3.03 0.07
N ALA A 121 -9.59 2.31 -0.84
CA ALA A 121 -8.99 1.89 -2.09
C ALA A 121 -8.69 3.07 -3.03
N GLN A 122 -9.61 4.04 -3.13
CA GLN A 122 -9.37 5.27 -3.89
C GLN A 122 -8.17 6.05 -3.33
N PHE A 123 -8.05 6.17 -2.02
CA PHE A 123 -6.90 6.80 -1.36
C PHE A 123 -5.58 6.08 -1.67
N LEU A 124 -5.56 4.75 -1.74
CA LEU A 124 -4.36 4.00 -2.13
C LEU A 124 -3.98 4.27 -3.58
N VAL A 125 -4.95 4.45 -4.48
CA VAL A 125 -4.70 4.81 -5.89
C VAL A 125 -4.23 6.26 -6.01
N ASP A 126 -4.82 7.19 -5.27
CA ASP A 126 -4.34 8.58 -5.19
C ASP A 126 -2.88 8.64 -4.74
N ARG A 127 -2.52 7.89 -3.70
CA ARG A 127 -1.12 7.77 -3.26
C ARG A 127 -0.21 7.17 -4.33
N LEU A 128 -0.70 6.21 -5.09
CA LEU A 128 0.05 5.60 -6.20
C LEU A 128 0.34 6.63 -7.31
N GLU A 129 -0.62 7.48 -7.65
CA GLU A 129 -0.42 8.57 -8.62
C GLU A 129 0.64 9.57 -8.16
N HIS A 130 0.65 9.91 -6.88
CA HIS A 130 1.67 10.76 -6.27
C HIS A 130 3.05 10.09 -6.14
N ALA A 131 3.11 8.75 -6.17
CA ALA A 131 4.35 8.00 -6.15
C ALA A 131 5.10 8.06 -7.50
N LEU A 132 4.38 8.12 -8.63
CA LEU A 132 5.02 8.12 -9.95
C LEU A 132 6.00 9.28 -10.17
N PRO A 133 5.68 10.55 -9.89
CA PRO A 133 6.64 11.65 -10.01
C PRO A 133 7.91 11.41 -9.19
N LYS A 134 7.79 10.97 -7.94
CA LYS A 134 8.94 10.66 -7.07
C LYS A 134 9.82 9.56 -7.64
N MET A 135 9.20 8.47 -8.13
CA MET A 135 9.94 7.39 -8.78
C MET A 135 10.69 7.89 -10.02
N LEU A 136 10.09 8.78 -10.82
CA LEU A 136 10.74 9.35 -11.99
C LEU A 136 11.90 10.30 -11.63
N GLU A 137 11.80 11.02 -10.51
CA GLU A 137 12.91 11.86 -10.01
C GLU A 137 14.13 11.02 -9.64
N GLU A 138 13.93 9.86 -9.02
CA GLU A 138 14.99 8.91 -8.63
C GLU A 138 15.52 8.06 -9.81
N THR A 139 14.82 8.09 -10.94
CA THR A 139 15.21 7.33 -12.14
C THR A 139 16.15 8.15 -13.02
N ALA A 140 17.20 7.52 -13.55
CA ALA A 140 18.09 8.14 -14.54
C ALA A 140 17.29 8.66 -15.76
N LEU A 141 17.66 9.82 -16.28
CA LEU A 141 16.88 10.54 -17.31
C LEU A 141 16.50 9.65 -18.50
N GLU A 142 17.44 8.84 -18.97
CA GLU A 142 17.26 7.91 -20.09
C GLU A 142 16.23 6.81 -19.81
N ASN A 143 15.97 6.48 -18.56
CA ASN A 143 15.04 5.41 -18.16
C ASN A 143 13.66 5.93 -17.75
N ARG A 144 13.48 7.25 -17.58
CA ARG A 144 12.20 7.83 -17.11
C ARG A 144 11.03 7.53 -18.01
N ALA A 145 11.25 7.62 -19.33
CA ALA A 145 10.21 7.29 -20.31
C ALA A 145 9.77 5.83 -20.20
N HIS A 146 10.72 4.92 -20.04
CA HIS A 146 10.47 3.50 -19.85
C HIS A 146 9.66 3.22 -18.57
N VAL A 147 10.07 3.76 -17.43
CA VAL A 147 9.35 3.57 -16.15
C VAL A 147 7.91 4.09 -16.24
N ARG A 148 7.71 5.27 -16.83
CA ARG A 148 6.38 5.84 -17.08
C ARG A 148 5.53 4.93 -17.95
N GLU A 149 6.06 4.49 -19.08
CA GLU A 149 5.36 3.60 -20.02
C GLU A 149 4.94 2.29 -19.33
N GLN A 150 5.84 1.67 -18.56
CA GLN A 150 5.50 0.43 -17.84
C GLN A 150 4.41 0.66 -16.80
N PHE A 151 4.46 1.76 -16.08
CA PHE A 151 3.42 2.14 -15.12
C PHE A 151 2.06 2.29 -15.82
N GLU A 152 1.98 3.09 -16.90
CA GLU A 152 0.75 3.36 -17.67
C GLU A 152 0.17 2.08 -18.29
N ARG A 153 1.03 1.20 -18.80
CA ARG A 153 0.62 -0.12 -19.33
C ARG A 153 -0.09 -0.97 -18.29
N VAL A 154 0.47 -1.05 -17.08
CA VAL A 154 -0.15 -1.82 -15.98
C VAL A 154 -1.42 -1.12 -15.51
N ALA A 155 -1.39 0.20 -15.34
CA ALA A 155 -2.52 1.00 -14.87
C ALA A 155 -3.71 1.04 -15.83
N SER A 156 -3.54 0.60 -17.09
CA SER A 156 -4.59 0.62 -18.13
C SER A 156 -5.83 -0.24 -17.80
N SER A 157 -5.77 -1.06 -16.75
CA SER A 157 -6.89 -1.89 -16.30
C SER A 157 -7.10 -1.81 -14.80
N ALA A 158 -8.32 -2.01 -14.32
CA ALA A 158 -8.63 -2.05 -12.88
C ALA A 158 -7.85 -3.16 -12.15
N GLN A 159 -7.56 -4.28 -12.81
CA GLN A 159 -6.72 -5.34 -12.24
C GLN A 159 -5.26 -4.89 -12.09
N GLY A 160 -4.75 -4.12 -13.05
CA GLY A 160 -3.41 -3.54 -12.98
C GLY A 160 -3.31 -2.44 -11.94
N SER A 161 -4.30 -1.55 -11.86
CA SER A 161 -4.37 -0.53 -10.80
C SER A 161 -4.36 -1.17 -9.40
N TYR A 162 -5.11 -2.27 -9.21
CA TYR A 162 -5.02 -3.07 -7.99
C TYR A 162 -3.60 -3.58 -7.73
N ALA A 163 -2.95 -4.18 -8.75
CA ALA A 163 -1.62 -4.76 -8.59
C ALA A 163 -0.56 -3.71 -8.21
N LEU A 164 -0.61 -2.53 -8.84
CA LEU A 164 0.27 -1.41 -8.53
C LEU A 164 0.04 -0.88 -7.12
N ALA A 165 -1.22 -0.59 -6.76
CA ALA A 165 -1.59 -0.05 -5.45
C ALA A 165 -1.26 -1.03 -4.31
N ASP A 166 -1.57 -2.31 -4.50
CA ASP A 166 -1.25 -3.37 -3.53
C ASP A 166 0.27 -3.53 -3.36
N TYR A 167 1.04 -3.47 -4.45
CA TYR A 167 2.49 -3.64 -4.38
C TYR A 167 3.18 -2.44 -3.70
N VAL A 168 2.77 -1.21 -3.99
CA VAL A 168 3.27 -0.02 -3.29
C VAL A 168 2.96 -0.10 -1.80
N ASN A 169 1.72 -0.44 -1.45
CA ASN A 169 1.32 -0.60 -0.06
C ASN A 169 2.12 -1.69 0.65
N PHE A 170 2.45 -2.76 -0.06
CA PHE A 170 3.15 -3.93 0.45
C PHE A 170 4.67 -3.78 0.54
N LYS A 171 5.31 -3.12 -0.44
CA LYS A 171 6.78 -3.06 -0.58
C LYS A 171 7.36 -1.66 -0.77
N GLY A 172 6.51 -0.65 -0.80
CA GLY A 172 6.92 0.73 -0.97
C GLY A 172 7.17 1.13 -2.42
N GLU A 173 7.49 2.40 -2.59
CA GLU A 173 7.77 3.02 -3.89
C GLU A 173 9.12 2.54 -4.47
N GLY A 174 10.08 2.19 -3.60
CA GLY A 174 11.44 1.79 -4.01
C GLY A 174 12.41 2.96 -4.23
N VAL A 175 12.06 4.14 -3.73
CA VAL A 175 12.87 5.36 -3.84
C VAL A 175 13.86 5.54 -2.69
N LEU A 176 13.57 4.96 -1.52
CA LEU A 176 14.40 5.12 -0.33
C LEU A 176 15.70 4.31 -0.43
N HIS A 177 16.84 4.97 -0.16
CA HIS A 177 18.14 4.30 -0.11
C HIS A 177 18.27 3.26 1.00
N THR A 178 17.47 3.38 2.07
CA THR A 178 17.39 2.41 3.17
C THR A 178 16.64 1.14 2.81
N GLU A 179 15.86 1.14 1.73
CA GLU A 179 15.11 -0.01 1.23
C GLU A 179 15.91 -0.77 0.16
N ARG A 180 17.17 -1.11 0.48
CA ARG A 180 18.08 -1.81 -0.43
C ARG A 180 18.92 -2.83 0.33
N TYR A 181 19.15 -3.98 -0.32
CA TYR A 181 20.15 -4.94 0.10
C TYR A 181 21.20 -5.07 -1.00
N ARG A 182 22.46 -4.90 -0.66
CA ARG A 182 23.59 -4.92 -1.62
C ARG A 182 23.40 -3.94 -2.78
N GLY A 183 22.82 -2.77 -2.50
CA GLY A 183 22.52 -1.74 -3.50
C GLY A 183 21.23 -1.97 -4.31
N GLU A 184 20.59 -3.15 -4.17
CA GLU A 184 19.40 -3.53 -4.93
C GLU A 184 18.11 -3.26 -4.14
N GLY A 185 17.24 -2.41 -4.66
CA GLY A 185 15.92 -2.13 -4.09
C GLY A 185 14.88 -3.19 -4.45
N TRP A 186 13.71 -3.10 -3.82
CA TRP A 186 12.62 -4.07 -4.01
C TRP A 186 11.23 -3.46 -4.12
N GLY A 187 11.12 -2.13 -4.22
CA GLY A 187 9.86 -1.43 -4.35
C GLY A 187 9.32 -1.43 -5.78
N LEU A 188 8.24 -0.66 -5.99
CA LEU A 188 7.54 -0.59 -7.26
C LEU A 188 8.48 -0.14 -8.40
N LEU A 189 9.33 0.86 -8.16
CA LEU A 189 10.28 1.36 -9.16
C LEU A 189 11.10 0.21 -9.78
N GLN A 190 11.68 -0.66 -8.94
CA GLN A 190 12.52 -1.76 -9.41
C GLN A 190 11.74 -2.82 -10.19
N VAL A 191 10.45 -2.99 -9.89
CA VAL A 191 9.58 -3.88 -10.67
C VAL A 191 9.35 -3.29 -12.06
N LEU A 192 9.00 -2.00 -12.15
CA LEU A 192 8.79 -1.31 -13.43
C LEU A 192 10.06 -1.26 -14.28
N GLU A 193 11.20 -0.95 -13.66
CA GLU A 193 12.50 -0.96 -14.34
C GLU A 193 12.87 -2.33 -14.94
N ARG A 194 12.34 -3.41 -14.36
CA ARG A 194 12.61 -4.78 -14.83
C ARG A 194 11.73 -5.18 -16.02
N MET A 195 10.55 -4.63 -16.18
CA MET A 195 9.62 -4.94 -17.27
C MET A 195 10.19 -4.52 -18.62
N ARG A 196 9.83 -5.22 -19.71
CA ARG A 196 10.36 -4.97 -21.07
C ARG A 196 9.30 -5.04 -22.15
N GLY A 197 8.12 -5.55 -21.84
CA GLY A 197 7.05 -5.73 -22.81
C GLY A 197 6.41 -4.41 -23.28
N THR A 198 5.61 -4.49 -24.31
CA THR A 198 4.87 -3.35 -24.91
C THR A 198 3.36 -3.57 -24.91
N ALA A 199 2.89 -4.82 -24.73
CA ALA A 199 1.46 -5.10 -24.67
C ALA A 199 0.84 -4.60 -23.35
N ALA A 200 -0.41 -4.13 -23.42
CA ALA A 200 -1.19 -3.64 -22.30
C ALA A 200 -2.05 -4.74 -21.63
N ASP A 201 -2.95 -4.34 -20.75
CA ASP A 201 -3.98 -5.18 -20.11
C ASP A 201 -3.44 -6.41 -19.35
N LYS A 202 -4.05 -7.57 -19.59
CA LYS A 202 -3.69 -8.81 -18.90
C LYS A 202 -2.22 -9.21 -19.08
N THR A 203 -1.65 -8.91 -20.25
CA THR A 203 -0.24 -9.20 -20.55
C THR A 203 0.69 -8.33 -19.70
N ALA A 204 0.41 -7.03 -19.58
CA ALA A 204 1.16 -6.14 -18.71
C ALA A 204 1.07 -6.56 -17.25
N VAL A 205 -0.12 -6.92 -16.78
CA VAL A 205 -0.34 -7.37 -15.39
C VAL A 205 0.41 -8.66 -15.09
N LYS A 206 0.41 -9.61 -16.04
CA LYS A 206 1.17 -10.86 -15.91
C LYS A 206 2.68 -10.58 -15.83
N GLU A 207 3.20 -9.76 -16.73
CA GLU A 207 4.60 -9.36 -16.74
C GLU A 207 4.99 -8.66 -15.43
N PHE A 208 4.13 -7.75 -14.93
CA PHE A 208 4.30 -7.10 -13.64
C PHE A 208 4.41 -8.11 -12.49
N ALA A 209 3.51 -9.09 -12.43
CA ALA A 209 3.56 -10.13 -11.42
C ALA A 209 4.83 -10.97 -11.51
N ASP A 210 5.29 -11.32 -12.72
CA ASP A 210 6.53 -12.07 -12.93
C ASP A 210 7.76 -11.24 -12.53
N ALA A 211 7.79 -9.95 -12.85
CA ALA A 211 8.84 -9.02 -12.42
C ALA A 211 8.86 -8.86 -10.88
N ALA A 212 7.69 -8.69 -10.26
CA ALA A 212 7.55 -8.60 -8.80
C ALA A 212 8.08 -9.85 -8.09
N ARG A 213 7.74 -11.06 -8.58
CA ARG A 213 8.30 -12.32 -8.04
C ARG A 213 9.82 -12.33 -8.10
N ALA A 214 10.39 -11.96 -9.24
CA ALA A 214 11.85 -11.94 -9.42
C ALA A 214 12.54 -10.96 -8.47
N ILE A 215 11.95 -9.77 -8.27
CA ILE A 215 12.45 -8.76 -7.32
C ILE A 215 12.40 -9.28 -5.87
N LEU A 216 11.30 -9.92 -5.45
CA LEU A 216 11.16 -10.46 -4.11
C LEU A 216 12.13 -11.63 -3.83
N ILE A 217 12.33 -12.51 -4.80
CA ILE A 217 13.33 -13.59 -4.72
C ILE A 217 14.74 -12.98 -4.59
N ARG A 218 15.08 -11.95 -5.39
CA ARG A 218 16.34 -11.23 -5.31
C ARG A 218 16.53 -10.59 -3.94
N ARG A 219 15.49 -9.95 -3.39
CA ARG A 219 15.51 -9.37 -2.05
C ARG A 219 15.92 -10.40 -1.00
N VAL A 220 15.27 -11.56 -0.98
CA VAL A 220 15.59 -12.63 -0.03
C VAL A 220 17.03 -13.13 -0.20
N LYS A 221 17.47 -13.32 -1.45
CA LYS A 221 18.84 -13.74 -1.75
C LYS A 221 19.89 -12.74 -1.23
N ASN A 222 19.58 -11.45 -1.27
CA ASN A 222 20.47 -10.36 -0.88
C ASN A 222 20.32 -9.98 0.61
N SER A 223 19.26 -10.42 1.29
CA SER A 223 18.99 -10.05 2.68
C SER A 223 20.06 -10.60 3.61
N PRO A 224 20.42 -9.86 4.69
CA PRO A 224 21.28 -10.37 5.74
C PRO A 224 20.67 -11.65 6.36
N PRO A 225 21.50 -12.69 6.66
CA PRO A 225 21.01 -13.97 7.18
C PRO A 225 20.20 -13.87 8.48
N ASP A 226 20.56 -12.94 9.36
CA ASP A 226 19.89 -12.67 10.64
C ASP A 226 18.45 -12.15 10.49
N ARG A 227 18.12 -11.57 9.36
CA ARG A 227 16.74 -11.15 9.01
C ARG A 227 15.80 -12.33 8.79
N GLY A 228 16.31 -13.47 8.33
CA GLY A 228 15.52 -14.69 8.10
C GLY A 228 14.35 -14.49 7.12
N GLU A 229 14.49 -13.62 6.11
CA GLU A 229 13.42 -13.23 5.19
C GLU A 229 12.87 -14.38 4.33
N SER A 230 13.65 -15.46 4.18
CA SER A 230 13.21 -16.66 3.44
C SER A 230 11.90 -17.25 3.97
N ARG A 231 11.63 -17.13 5.26
CA ARG A 231 10.38 -17.60 5.89
C ARG A 231 9.13 -16.85 5.39
N TRP A 232 9.28 -15.62 4.91
CA TRP A 232 8.17 -14.79 4.43
C TRP A 232 7.94 -14.92 2.93
N LEU A 233 8.94 -15.39 2.18
CA LEU A 233 8.85 -15.47 0.72
C LEU A 233 7.63 -16.22 0.20
N PRO A 234 7.24 -17.41 0.75
CA PRO A 234 6.03 -18.10 0.28
C PRO A 234 4.76 -17.24 0.37
N GLY A 235 4.60 -16.50 1.48
CA GLY A 235 3.48 -15.58 1.67
C GLY A 235 3.51 -14.42 0.68
N TRP A 236 4.68 -13.84 0.43
CA TRP A 236 4.86 -12.78 -0.55
C TRP A 236 4.52 -13.23 -1.97
N LEU A 237 4.97 -14.42 -2.37
CA LEU A 237 4.67 -14.98 -3.69
C LEU A 237 3.19 -15.32 -3.84
N LYS A 238 2.55 -15.84 -2.78
CA LYS A 238 1.09 -16.08 -2.76
C LYS A 238 0.32 -14.77 -3.00
N ARG A 239 0.73 -13.66 -2.36
CA ARG A 239 0.13 -12.35 -2.57
C ARG A 239 0.28 -11.88 -4.02
N VAL A 240 1.49 -11.92 -4.58
CA VAL A 240 1.74 -11.54 -5.98
C VAL A 240 0.93 -12.38 -6.97
N ASN A 241 0.65 -13.65 -6.64
CA ASN A 241 -0.23 -14.50 -7.47
C ASN A 241 -1.68 -13.96 -7.56
N THR A 242 -2.14 -13.11 -6.62
CA THR A 242 -3.47 -12.48 -6.70
C THR A 242 -3.56 -11.37 -7.74
N TYR A 243 -2.43 -10.90 -8.29
CA TYR A 243 -2.41 -9.86 -9.32
C TYR A 243 -2.90 -10.38 -10.67
N THR A 244 -2.70 -11.65 -10.94
CA THR A 244 -3.26 -12.31 -12.12
C THR A 244 -4.54 -13.05 -11.77
N PRO A 245 -5.57 -13.04 -12.66
CA PRO A 245 -6.81 -13.80 -12.47
C PRO A 245 -6.58 -15.29 -12.31
#